data_6b31344c0c7eab29aaa9e022d60ddb2e
#
_entry.id   6b31344c0c7eab29aaa9e022d60ddb2e
#
_cell.length_a   1.000
_cell.length_b   1.000
_cell.length_c   1.000
_cell.angle_alpha   90.00
_cell.angle_beta   90.00
_cell.angle_gamma   90.00
#
_symmetry.space_group_name_H-M   'P 1'
#
loop_
_entity.id
_entity.type
_entity.pdbx_description
1 polymer ?
#
loop_
_entity_poly.entity_id
_entity_poly.type
_entity_poly.pdbx_seq_one_letter_code
_entity_poly.pdbx_strand_id
1 'polypeptide(L)'
;MPKINGDRVIADLKRLAEFGRYKSGVHRPTYSPADVESRHWLAERFCEAGLDTVIDGIGNVIGRNPRAERVLLLGSHSETQPYGGWLDGALGVIYALELARAFAEDADCAGLGIDAVAWADEEGHYGNFLGSRSFADMLTEEEIDHTRGRDNGMPLPEALEGAGFAGRLRECGDRKSVV
;
A
#
# COMPACT_ATOMS: atom_id res chain seq x y z
N MET A 1 4.24 -3.28 26.61
CA MET A 1 3.88 -3.94 25.32
C MET A 1 2.91 -3.06 24.56
N PRO A 2 3.08 -2.87 23.25
CA PRO A 2 2.19 -2.02 22.44
C PRO A 2 0.73 -2.45 22.59
N LYS A 3 -0.16 -1.47 22.76
CA LYS A 3 -1.58 -1.72 22.96
C LYS A 3 -2.33 -1.42 21.66
N ILE A 4 -2.89 -2.47 21.05
CA ILE A 4 -3.70 -2.35 19.84
C ILE A 4 -5.07 -1.74 20.17
N ASN A 5 -5.49 -0.77 19.36
CA ASN A 5 -6.82 -0.17 19.41
C ASN A 5 -7.73 -0.83 18.36
N GLY A 6 -8.50 -1.83 18.77
CA GLY A 6 -9.39 -2.56 17.86
C GLY A 6 -10.50 -1.70 17.24
N ASP A 7 -10.99 -0.69 17.94
CA ASP A 7 -12.02 0.23 17.41
C ASP A 7 -11.43 1.09 16.27
N ARG A 8 -10.19 1.54 16.41
CA ARG A 8 -9.45 2.27 15.37
C ARG A 8 -9.22 1.40 14.13
N VAL A 9 -8.81 0.13 14.31
CA VAL A 9 -8.68 -0.85 13.22
C VAL A 9 -9.99 -1.00 12.44
N ILE A 10 -11.10 -1.22 13.15
CA ILE A 10 -12.41 -1.40 12.51
C ILE A 10 -12.89 -0.13 11.81
N ALA A 11 -12.64 1.04 12.39
CA ALA A 11 -12.99 2.33 11.80
C ALA A 11 -12.21 2.56 10.48
N ASP A 12 -10.90 2.32 10.49
CA ASP A 12 -10.05 2.48 9.30
C ASP A 12 -10.40 1.48 8.19
N LEU A 13 -10.68 0.21 8.54
CA LEU A 13 -11.14 -0.80 7.58
C LEU A 13 -12.46 -0.40 6.93
N LYS A 14 -13.44 0.06 7.72
CA LYS A 14 -14.72 0.54 7.19
C LYS A 14 -14.54 1.75 6.29
N ARG A 15 -13.67 2.68 6.68
CA ARG A 15 -13.37 3.86 5.84
C ARG A 15 -12.71 3.47 4.53
N LEU A 16 -11.73 2.56 4.56
CA LEU A 16 -11.07 2.07 3.35
C LEU A 16 -12.07 1.35 2.43
N ALA A 17 -13.05 0.65 2.98
CA ALA A 17 -14.11 -0.03 2.21
C ALA A 17 -15.07 0.93 1.49
N GLU A 18 -15.14 2.22 1.88
CA GLU A 18 -15.98 3.20 1.17
C GLU A 18 -15.42 3.55 -0.22
N PHE A 19 -14.08 3.48 -0.40
CA PHE A 19 -13.47 3.67 -1.71
C PHE A 19 -13.81 2.50 -2.64
N GLY A 20 -14.67 2.75 -3.61
CA GLY A 20 -15.15 1.73 -4.55
C GLY A 20 -16.24 0.82 -3.99
N ARG A 21 -16.94 1.22 -2.91
CA ARG A 21 -18.03 0.45 -2.32
C ARG A 21 -19.07 0.02 -3.36
N TYR A 22 -19.37 -1.28 -3.38
CA TYR A 22 -20.36 -1.86 -4.26
C TYR A 22 -21.15 -2.96 -3.55
N LYS A 23 -22.42 -2.72 -3.24
CA LYS A 23 -23.28 -3.64 -2.47
C LYS A 23 -22.62 -4.05 -1.15
N SER A 24 -22.35 -5.36 -0.95
CA SER A 24 -21.68 -5.92 0.21
C SER A 24 -20.16 -6.00 0.08
N GLY A 25 -19.60 -5.63 -1.08
CA GLY A 25 -18.18 -5.72 -1.41
C GLY A 25 -17.60 -4.38 -1.86
N VAL A 26 -16.47 -4.46 -2.52
CA VAL A 26 -15.70 -3.33 -3.05
C VAL A 26 -15.30 -3.60 -4.50
N HIS A 27 -15.35 -2.58 -5.32
CA HIS A 27 -14.82 -2.58 -6.68
C HIS A 27 -13.74 -1.51 -6.78
N ARG A 28 -12.50 -1.90 -6.52
CA ARG A 28 -11.33 -1.03 -6.48
C ARG A 28 -10.15 -1.67 -7.23
N PRO A 29 -10.29 -1.90 -8.55
CA PRO A 29 -9.19 -2.41 -9.36
C PRO A 29 -8.01 -1.45 -9.36
N THR A 30 -6.81 -1.99 -9.49
CA THR A 30 -5.55 -1.24 -9.56
C THR A 30 -5.63 -0.08 -10.55
N TYR A 31 -5.19 1.09 -10.11
CA TYR A 31 -5.18 2.38 -10.80
C TYR A 31 -6.57 2.91 -11.20
N SER A 32 -7.66 2.29 -10.76
CA SER A 32 -8.98 2.92 -10.88
C SER A 32 -9.06 4.20 -10.03
N PRO A 33 -9.98 5.14 -10.32
CA PRO A 33 -10.12 6.34 -9.48
C PRO A 33 -10.30 6.01 -7.99
N ALA A 34 -11.07 4.97 -7.67
CA ALA A 34 -11.26 4.54 -6.29
C ALA A 34 -9.97 4.01 -5.64
N ASP A 35 -9.11 3.31 -6.41
CA ASP A 35 -7.80 2.85 -5.93
C ASP A 35 -6.87 4.04 -5.68
N VAL A 36 -6.79 4.97 -6.62
CA VAL A 36 -5.95 6.18 -6.48
C VAL A 36 -6.39 7.00 -5.26
N GLU A 37 -7.68 7.24 -5.08
CA GLU A 37 -8.21 7.94 -3.89
C GLU A 37 -7.87 7.19 -2.59
N SER A 38 -7.99 5.85 -2.58
CA SER A 38 -7.67 5.05 -1.41
C SER A 38 -6.18 5.11 -1.06
N ARG A 39 -5.28 5.14 -2.06
CA ARG A 39 -3.83 5.27 -1.85
C ARG A 39 -3.46 6.63 -1.26
N HIS A 40 -4.08 7.72 -1.72
CA HIS A 40 -3.89 9.04 -1.12
C HIS A 40 -4.39 9.07 0.33
N TRP A 41 -5.56 8.52 0.61
CA TRP A 41 -6.06 8.41 1.97
C TRP A 41 -5.13 7.57 2.88
N LEU A 42 -4.62 6.43 2.40
CA LEU A 42 -3.64 5.62 3.14
C LEU A 42 -2.36 6.40 3.42
N ALA A 43 -1.86 7.15 2.44
CA ALA A 43 -0.67 7.99 2.63
C ALA A 43 -0.89 9.03 3.73
N GLU A 44 -2.05 9.69 3.77
CA GLU A 44 -2.41 10.61 4.85
C GLU A 44 -2.42 9.90 6.22
N ARG A 45 -3.03 8.69 6.29
CA ARG A 45 -3.06 7.91 7.55
C ARG A 45 -1.68 7.49 8.03
N PHE A 46 -0.79 7.12 7.10
CA PHE A 46 0.60 6.79 7.42
C PHE A 46 1.35 8.03 7.94
N CYS A 47 1.18 9.18 7.29
CA CYS A 47 1.74 10.45 7.79
C CYS A 47 1.23 10.79 9.19
N GLU A 48 -0.08 10.65 9.46
CA GLU A 48 -0.66 10.90 10.79
C GLU A 48 -0.16 9.92 11.87
N ALA A 49 0.25 8.71 11.47
CA ALA A 49 0.92 7.75 12.34
C ALA A 49 2.39 8.12 12.62
N GLY A 50 2.90 9.21 12.03
CA GLY A 50 4.27 9.71 12.20
C GLY A 50 5.29 9.02 11.30
N LEU A 51 4.84 8.43 10.18
CA LEU A 51 5.71 7.83 9.17
C LEU A 51 6.03 8.85 8.06
N ASP A 52 7.28 8.85 7.59
CA ASP A 52 7.66 9.52 6.35
C ASP A 52 7.09 8.74 5.18
N THR A 53 6.13 9.32 4.47
CA THR A 53 5.29 8.56 3.52
C THR A 53 5.45 9.04 2.10
N VAL A 54 5.52 8.09 1.17
CA VAL A 54 5.56 8.34 -0.27
C VAL A 54 4.56 7.43 -1.00
N ILE A 55 3.99 7.93 -2.09
CA ILE A 55 3.39 7.11 -3.15
C ILE A 55 4.39 7.09 -4.29
N ASP A 56 4.97 5.94 -4.56
CA ASP A 56 6.07 5.78 -5.51
C ASP A 56 5.61 5.70 -6.98
N GLY A 57 6.57 5.52 -7.91
CA GLY A 57 6.33 5.51 -9.35
C GLY A 57 5.55 4.30 -9.88
N ILE A 58 5.32 3.28 -9.08
CA ILE A 58 4.46 2.15 -9.40
C ILE A 58 3.16 2.17 -8.58
N GLY A 59 2.98 3.17 -7.71
CA GLY A 59 1.79 3.35 -6.88
C GLY A 59 1.85 2.65 -5.52
N ASN A 60 2.97 2.09 -5.09
CA ASN A 60 3.10 1.63 -3.71
C ASN A 60 2.94 2.80 -2.75
N VAL A 61 2.20 2.61 -1.67
CA VAL A 61 2.19 3.55 -0.55
C VAL A 61 3.13 3.02 0.52
N ILE A 62 4.22 3.74 0.78
CA ILE A 62 5.27 3.29 1.69
C ILE A 62 5.45 4.35 2.78
N GLY A 63 5.25 3.96 4.03
CA GLY A 63 5.49 4.79 5.20
C GLY A 63 6.69 4.26 5.98
N ARG A 64 7.74 5.05 6.12
CA ARG A 64 8.98 4.69 6.81
C ARG A 64 9.01 5.34 8.19
N ASN A 65 9.40 4.59 9.22
CA ASN A 65 9.57 5.13 10.56
C ASN A 65 10.88 5.95 10.62
N PRO A 66 10.82 7.28 10.84
CA PRO A 66 12.02 8.13 10.81
C PRO A 66 12.85 8.08 12.09
N ARG A 67 12.39 7.42 13.15
CA ARG A 67 12.99 7.50 14.50
C ARG A 67 13.55 6.19 15.00
N ALA A 68 13.05 5.05 14.50
CA ALA A 68 13.45 3.76 15.00
C ALA A 68 14.80 3.33 14.43
N GLU A 69 15.65 2.74 15.27
CA GLU A 69 16.93 2.16 14.85
C GLU A 69 16.76 0.82 14.15
N ARG A 70 15.68 0.13 14.48
CA ARG A 70 15.30 -1.17 13.91
C ARG A 70 13.85 -1.14 13.52
N VAL A 71 13.57 -1.49 12.27
CA VAL A 71 12.21 -1.49 11.71
C VAL A 71 11.85 -2.87 11.17
N LEU A 72 10.56 -3.18 11.24
CA LEU A 72 9.95 -4.30 10.54
C LEU A 72 8.98 -3.73 9.50
N LEU A 73 9.17 -4.09 8.23
CA LEU A 73 8.27 -3.72 7.15
C LEU A 73 7.06 -4.68 7.15
N LEU A 74 5.88 -4.12 7.33
CA LEU A 74 4.61 -4.85 7.35
C LEU A 74 3.62 -4.23 6.37
N GLY A 75 2.74 -5.05 5.84
CA GLY A 75 1.67 -4.57 4.97
C GLY A 75 1.07 -5.67 4.10
N SER A 76 0.34 -5.24 3.10
CA SER A 76 -0.29 -6.06 2.08
C SER A 76 -0.67 -5.16 0.90
N HIS A 77 -1.74 -5.46 0.17
CA HIS A 77 -2.30 -4.63 -0.90
C HIS A 77 -3.62 -3.97 -0.47
N SER A 78 -4.07 -2.95 -1.20
CA SER A 78 -5.33 -2.27 -0.91
C SER A 78 -6.34 -2.35 -2.05
N GLU A 79 -5.90 -2.61 -3.27
CA GLU A 79 -6.81 -2.88 -4.39
C GLU A 79 -7.56 -4.20 -4.19
N THR A 80 -8.64 -4.40 -4.96
CA THR A 80 -9.50 -5.58 -4.87
C THR A 80 -9.76 -6.18 -6.24
N GLN A 81 -10.02 -7.48 -6.30
CA GLN A 81 -10.67 -8.07 -7.47
C GLN A 81 -11.98 -7.32 -7.79
N PRO A 82 -12.41 -7.31 -9.06
CA PRO A 82 -13.71 -6.72 -9.42
C PRO A 82 -14.85 -7.28 -8.56
N TYR A 83 -15.55 -6.38 -7.86
CA TYR A 83 -16.64 -6.72 -6.93
C TYR A 83 -16.25 -7.68 -5.80
N GLY A 84 -14.98 -7.61 -5.37
CA GLY A 84 -14.38 -8.51 -4.38
C GLY A 84 -14.73 -8.20 -2.94
N GLY A 85 -14.05 -8.89 -2.02
CA GLY A 85 -14.13 -8.65 -0.59
C GLY A 85 -13.47 -7.34 -0.18
N TRP A 86 -13.85 -6.81 0.98
CA TRP A 86 -13.31 -5.56 1.52
C TRP A 86 -12.23 -5.76 2.60
N LEU A 87 -11.90 -7.01 2.90
CA LEU A 87 -10.91 -7.38 3.94
C LEU A 87 -9.62 -7.90 3.34
N ASP A 88 -9.71 -8.57 2.19
CA ASP A 88 -8.54 -9.14 1.53
C ASP A 88 -7.53 -8.03 1.19
N GLY A 89 -6.26 -8.26 1.50
CA GLY A 89 -5.21 -7.27 1.43
C GLY A 89 -5.36 -6.10 2.41
N ALA A 90 -6.49 -5.40 2.35
CA ALA A 90 -6.80 -4.24 3.20
C ALA A 90 -6.56 -4.48 4.69
N LEU A 91 -6.88 -5.67 5.20
CA LEU A 91 -6.66 -6.04 6.60
C LEU A 91 -5.18 -5.97 6.98
N GLY A 92 -4.30 -6.48 6.12
CA GLY A 92 -2.85 -6.45 6.35
C GLY A 92 -2.28 -5.03 6.36
N VAL A 93 -2.77 -4.15 5.46
CA VAL A 93 -2.37 -2.73 5.44
C VAL A 93 -2.81 -2.01 6.71
N ILE A 94 -4.06 -2.18 7.13
CA ILE A 94 -4.58 -1.52 8.34
C ILE A 94 -3.94 -2.09 9.61
N TYR A 95 -3.58 -3.37 9.65
CA TYR A 95 -2.82 -3.92 10.76
C TYR A 95 -1.41 -3.32 10.85
N ALA A 96 -0.72 -3.12 9.71
CA ALA A 96 0.57 -2.46 9.69
C ALA A 96 0.47 -1.01 10.21
N LEU A 97 -0.54 -0.26 9.75
CA LEU A 97 -0.82 1.09 10.22
C LEU A 97 -1.09 1.13 11.74
N GLU A 98 -1.94 0.23 12.25
CA GLU A 98 -2.24 0.19 13.68
C GLU A 98 -1.02 -0.20 14.52
N LEU A 99 -0.21 -1.13 14.05
CA LEU A 99 1.05 -1.49 14.72
C LEU A 99 2.02 -0.32 14.73
N ALA A 100 2.15 0.44 13.63
CA ALA A 100 2.99 1.64 13.60
C ALA A 100 2.57 2.65 14.67
N ARG A 101 1.26 2.91 14.80
CA ARG A 101 0.70 3.78 15.86
C ARG A 101 0.98 3.24 17.26
N ALA A 102 0.69 1.96 17.49
CA ALA A 102 0.85 1.33 18.80
C ALA A 102 2.31 1.33 19.27
N PHE A 103 3.27 1.11 18.36
CA PHE A 103 4.69 1.21 18.68
C PHE A 103 5.12 2.65 18.95
N ALA A 104 4.60 3.63 18.22
CA ALA A 104 4.90 5.05 18.45
C ALA A 104 4.31 5.57 19.79
N GLU A 105 3.20 5.00 20.23
CA GLU A 105 2.51 5.35 21.48
C GLU A 105 3.13 4.67 22.73
N ASP A 106 3.97 3.65 22.57
CA ASP A 106 4.53 2.85 23.68
C ASP A 106 6.01 3.17 23.90
N ALA A 107 6.33 3.81 25.02
CA ALA A 107 7.70 4.17 25.38
C ALA A 107 8.63 2.95 25.55
N ASP A 108 8.12 1.77 25.90
CA ASP A 108 8.91 0.54 26.02
C ASP A 108 9.38 0.02 24.66
N CYS A 109 8.84 0.54 23.57
CA CYS A 109 9.22 0.22 22.20
C CYS A 109 10.25 1.18 21.60
N ALA A 110 10.89 2.05 22.42
CA ALA A 110 11.91 2.96 21.95
C ALA A 110 13.03 2.23 21.17
N GLY A 111 13.34 2.72 19.96
CA GLY A 111 14.32 2.09 19.06
C GLY A 111 13.77 0.98 18.16
N LEU A 112 12.53 0.54 18.37
CA LEU A 112 11.83 -0.38 17.47
C LEU A 112 10.72 0.36 16.73
N GLY A 113 10.51 0.03 15.46
CA GLY A 113 9.48 0.67 14.65
C GLY A 113 8.86 -0.26 13.63
N ILE A 114 7.75 0.21 13.08
CA ILE A 114 7.07 -0.44 11.97
C ILE A 114 7.13 0.51 10.78
N ASP A 115 7.60 -0.02 9.66
CA ASP A 115 7.37 0.55 8.34
C ASP A 115 6.09 -0.08 7.80
N ALA A 116 5.21 0.72 7.21
CA ALA A 116 3.94 0.24 6.67
C ALA A 116 3.92 0.34 5.15
N VAL A 117 3.33 -0.65 4.48
CA VAL A 117 3.22 -0.62 3.03
C VAL A 117 1.87 -1.11 2.54
N ALA A 118 1.36 -0.45 1.46
CA ALA A 118 0.30 -0.96 0.61
C ALA A 118 0.87 -1.14 -0.79
N TRP A 119 1.12 -2.40 -1.17
CA TRP A 119 1.64 -2.77 -2.47
C TRP A 119 0.65 -2.44 -3.59
N ALA A 120 1.16 -2.15 -4.78
CA ALA A 120 0.36 -1.96 -5.97
C ALA A 120 0.24 -3.27 -6.74
N ASP A 121 -0.98 -3.56 -7.21
CA ASP A 121 -1.27 -4.65 -8.16
C ASP A 121 -0.83 -6.04 -7.69
N GLU A 122 -1.16 -6.39 -6.46
CA GLU A 122 -0.99 -7.75 -5.97
C GLU A 122 -1.95 -8.70 -6.68
N GLU A 123 -3.19 -8.26 -6.89
CA GLU A 123 -4.30 -8.99 -7.51
C GLU A 123 -4.15 -9.23 -9.03
N GLY A 124 -3.08 -8.69 -9.65
CA GLY A 124 -2.68 -8.98 -11.01
C GLY A 124 -3.60 -8.40 -12.08
N HIS A 125 -4.07 -7.15 -11.92
CA HIS A 125 -4.81 -6.46 -12.98
C HIS A 125 -3.91 -6.11 -14.17
N TYR A 126 -2.63 -5.86 -13.91
CA TYR A 126 -1.58 -5.62 -14.92
C TYR A 126 -0.51 -6.72 -14.86
N GLY A 127 0.09 -6.96 -13.70
CA GLY A 127 1.13 -7.97 -13.55
C GLY A 127 1.20 -8.49 -12.12
N ASN A 128 1.36 -9.79 -11.94
CA ASN A 128 1.39 -10.40 -10.62
C ASN A 128 2.44 -9.76 -9.72
N PHE A 129 2.02 -9.31 -8.52
CA PHE A 129 2.90 -8.73 -7.50
C PHE A 129 3.70 -7.53 -7.99
N LEU A 130 3.11 -6.69 -8.83
CA LEU A 130 3.81 -5.60 -9.52
C LEU A 130 4.56 -4.69 -8.56
N GLY A 131 3.89 -4.24 -7.50
CA GLY A 131 4.44 -3.32 -6.52
C GLY A 131 5.58 -3.91 -5.69
N SER A 132 5.39 -5.10 -5.14
CA SER A 132 6.41 -5.76 -4.33
C SER A 132 7.62 -6.19 -5.15
N ARG A 133 7.42 -6.60 -6.41
CA ARG A 133 8.51 -6.89 -7.35
C ARG A 133 9.31 -5.64 -7.70
N SER A 134 8.63 -4.49 -7.90
CA SER A 134 9.28 -3.20 -8.09
C SER A 134 10.17 -2.85 -6.89
N PHE A 135 9.64 -2.97 -5.69
CA PHE A 135 10.37 -2.69 -4.45
C PHE A 135 11.57 -3.64 -4.24
N ALA A 136 11.46 -4.90 -4.67
CA ALA A 136 12.53 -5.88 -4.61
C ALA A 136 13.55 -5.77 -5.77
N ASP A 137 13.46 -4.72 -6.60
CA ASP A 137 14.30 -4.51 -7.79
C ASP A 137 14.20 -5.68 -8.80
N MET A 138 13.00 -6.28 -8.91
CA MET A 138 12.70 -7.42 -9.79
C MET A 138 11.79 -7.06 -10.96
N LEU A 139 11.47 -5.77 -11.15
CA LEU A 139 10.62 -5.28 -12.23
C LEU A 139 11.42 -4.35 -13.14
N THR A 140 11.63 -4.77 -14.40
CA THR A 140 12.40 -4.01 -15.39
C THR A 140 11.55 -2.96 -16.10
N GLU A 141 12.19 -1.91 -16.65
CA GLU A 141 11.51 -0.91 -17.49
C GLU A 141 10.90 -1.57 -18.74
N GLU A 142 11.62 -2.51 -19.38
CA GLU A 142 11.10 -3.25 -20.52
C GLU A 142 9.80 -4.00 -20.19
N GLU A 143 9.72 -4.61 -19.02
CA GLU A 143 8.51 -5.29 -18.56
C GLU A 143 7.37 -4.30 -18.34
N ILE A 144 7.64 -3.13 -17.76
CA ILE A 144 6.66 -2.06 -17.59
C ILE A 144 6.08 -1.61 -18.94
N ASP A 145 6.96 -1.37 -19.92
CA ASP A 145 6.56 -0.90 -21.26
C ASP A 145 5.68 -1.91 -22.02
N HIS A 146 5.91 -3.20 -21.80
CA HIS A 146 5.18 -4.28 -22.49
C HIS A 146 3.94 -4.75 -21.74
N THR A 147 3.81 -4.42 -20.45
CA THR A 147 2.67 -4.84 -19.61
C THR A 147 1.37 -4.18 -20.04
N ARG A 148 0.29 -4.97 -20.05
CA ARG A 148 -1.06 -4.53 -20.41
C ARG A 148 -2.07 -4.99 -19.36
N GLY A 149 -3.07 -4.16 -19.12
CA GLY A 149 -4.19 -4.50 -18.26
C GLY A 149 -4.93 -5.74 -18.75
N ARG A 150 -5.14 -6.69 -17.85
CA ARG A 150 -5.78 -7.98 -18.13
C ARG A 150 -7.18 -7.82 -18.72
N ASP A 151 -7.95 -6.87 -18.19
CA ASP A 151 -9.38 -6.74 -18.52
C ASP A 151 -9.64 -5.73 -19.63
N ASN A 152 -8.79 -4.71 -19.80
CA ASN A 152 -9.01 -3.59 -20.73
C ASN A 152 -7.93 -3.43 -21.80
N GLY A 153 -6.81 -4.18 -21.70
CA GLY A 153 -5.67 -4.07 -22.60
C GLY A 153 -4.88 -2.76 -22.51
N MET A 154 -5.20 -1.88 -21.54
CA MET A 154 -4.55 -0.59 -21.36
C MET A 154 -3.05 -0.79 -21.07
N PRO A 155 -2.15 -0.08 -21.75
CA PRO A 155 -0.73 -0.09 -21.40
C PRO A 155 -0.48 0.36 -19.96
N LEU A 156 0.40 -0.33 -19.24
CA LEU A 156 0.75 0.04 -17.87
C LEU A 156 1.30 1.48 -17.76
N PRO A 157 2.17 1.97 -18.67
CA PRO A 157 2.62 3.37 -18.64
C PRO A 157 1.47 4.37 -18.73
N GLU A 158 0.46 4.11 -19.58
CA GLU A 158 -0.73 4.97 -19.72
C GLU A 158 -1.58 4.95 -18.43
N ALA A 159 -1.72 3.78 -17.80
CA ALA A 159 -2.44 3.65 -16.54
C ALA A 159 -1.73 4.40 -15.40
N LEU A 160 -0.40 4.34 -15.33
CA LEU A 160 0.41 5.07 -14.36
C LEU A 160 0.34 6.59 -14.58
N GLU A 161 0.32 7.04 -15.84
CA GLU A 161 0.12 8.45 -16.19
C GLU A 161 -1.26 8.94 -15.75
N GLY A 162 -2.32 8.18 -16.09
CA GLY A 162 -3.69 8.47 -15.68
C GLY A 162 -3.90 8.49 -14.16
N ALA A 163 -3.17 7.67 -13.43
CA ALA A 163 -3.15 7.63 -11.97
C ALA A 163 -2.29 8.73 -11.33
N GLY A 164 -1.49 9.46 -12.11
CA GLY A 164 -0.59 10.50 -11.63
C GLY A 164 0.67 9.97 -10.93
N PHE A 165 1.09 8.74 -11.23
CA PHE A 165 2.28 8.11 -10.65
C PHE A 165 3.47 8.11 -11.62
N ALA A 166 3.24 8.25 -12.92
CA ALA A 166 4.31 8.33 -13.92
C ALA A 166 5.33 9.43 -13.59
N GLY A 167 6.61 9.13 -13.81
CA GLY A 167 7.72 10.05 -13.56
C GLY A 167 8.14 10.20 -12.10
N ARG A 168 7.45 9.58 -11.16
CA ARG A 168 7.91 9.47 -9.76
C ARG A 168 9.02 8.42 -9.66
N LEU A 169 9.90 8.58 -8.70
CA LEU A 169 10.87 7.53 -8.38
C LEU A 169 10.14 6.29 -7.86
N ARG A 170 10.60 5.12 -8.27
CA ARG A 170 10.19 3.84 -7.68
C ARG A 170 11.06 3.58 -6.46
N GLU A 171 10.44 3.33 -5.32
CA GLU A 171 11.15 2.99 -4.09
C GLU A 171 11.67 1.56 -4.15
N CYS A 172 12.89 1.37 -3.66
CA CYS A 172 13.50 0.06 -3.52
C CYS A 172 13.74 -0.26 -2.05
N GLY A 173 13.65 -1.54 -1.70
CA GLY A 173 14.07 -2.03 -0.39
C GLY A 173 15.57 -1.89 -0.24
N ASP A 174 16.02 -1.23 0.84
CA ASP A 174 17.42 -1.38 1.22
C ASP A 174 17.64 -2.85 1.65
N ARG A 175 18.64 -3.53 1.06
CA ARG A 175 18.95 -4.94 1.36
C ARG A 175 19.19 -5.23 2.86
N LYS A 176 19.30 -4.18 3.67
CA LYS A 176 19.42 -4.26 5.13
C LYS A 176 18.09 -4.32 5.88
N SER A 177 16.96 -4.05 5.21
CA SER A 177 15.63 -3.96 5.81
C SER A 177 14.77 -5.21 5.59
N VAL A 178 15.26 -6.22 4.88
CA VAL A 178 14.52 -7.47 4.62
C VAL A 178 15.01 -8.53 5.61
N VAL A 179 14.28 -8.68 6.70
CA VAL A 179 14.39 -9.84 7.59
C VAL A 179 13.04 -10.52 7.60
#